data_bca7c1214b48781c006bc1d97412c925
#
_entry.id   bca7c1214b48781c006bc1d97412c925
#
_cell.length_a   1.000
_cell.length_b   1.000
_cell.length_c   1.000
_cell.angle_alpha   90.00
_cell.angle_beta   90.00
_cell.angle_gamma   90.00
#
_symmetry.space_group_name_H-M   'P 1'
#
loop_
_entity.id
_entity.type
_entity.pdbx_description
1 polymer ?
#
loop_
_entity_poly.entity_id
_entity_poly.type
_entity_poly.pdbx_seq_one_letter_code
_entity_poly.pdbx_strand_id
1 'polypeptide(L)'
;DRPALPNNEPSSALPLVVAIDTPSGVGVNDGSLPGPYIPADVTVTFGAMKPCAMVPPASYACGRLTLVDFGFDIDDCVPAAEMTDGDFVTDSIRLPQLSDGKYSRGVVGLVTGSARYPGAAVLSATAAARANTGMVRYLGPQRAQDMVLSSLPEAVIGKGRVQSWVVGSGVPTGGDEAADTDIQRETITALLKHYALQEKTGSNDDARNES
;
A
#
# COMPACT_ATOMS: atom_id res chain seq x y z
N ASP A 1 12.78 14.46 17.49
CA ASP A 1 13.49 14.06 16.25
C ASP A 1 14.85 13.51 16.63
N ARG A 2 14.95 12.20 16.64
CA ARG A 2 16.22 11.54 16.87
C ARG A 2 16.83 11.23 15.52
N PRO A 3 17.97 11.80 15.13
CA PRO A 3 18.59 11.47 13.86
C PRO A 3 18.95 9.98 13.83
N ALA A 4 18.76 9.32 12.70
CA ALA A 4 19.24 7.96 12.48
C ALA A 4 20.75 7.91 12.77
N LEU A 5 21.18 6.97 13.58
CA LEU A 5 22.60 6.79 13.90
C LEU A 5 23.35 6.41 12.62
N PRO A 6 24.41 7.13 12.25
CA PRO A 6 25.29 6.71 11.17
C PRO A 6 25.96 5.38 11.54
N ASN A 7 26.02 4.46 10.58
CA ASN A 7 26.70 3.18 10.77
C ASN A 7 28.16 3.42 11.17
N ASN A 8 28.56 2.91 12.36
CA ASN A 8 29.93 2.72 12.83
C ASN A 8 30.66 3.82 13.63
N GLU A 9 29.96 4.80 14.25
CA GLU A 9 30.66 5.48 15.34
C GLU A 9 29.83 5.37 16.63
N PRO A 10 30.43 5.03 17.80
CA PRO A 10 29.73 5.08 19.07
C PRO A 10 29.39 6.56 19.35
N SER A 11 28.13 6.91 19.17
CA SER A 11 27.62 8.23 19.59
C SER A 11 27.84 8.35 21.10
N SER A 12 28.83 9.10 21.48
CA SER A 12 29.29 9.27 22.86
C SER A 12 28.34 10.05 23.77
N ALA A 13 27.11 10.36 23.32
CA ALA A 13 26.28 11.35 23.99
C ALA A 13 24.89 10.89 24.43
N LEU A 14 24.33 9.81 23.92
CA LEU A 14 22.98 9.39 24.27
C LEU A 14 22.95 7.91 24.70
N PRO A 15 22.22 7.56 25.76
CA PRO A 15 22.07 6.18 26.18
C PRO A 15 21.32 5.36 25.13
N LEU A 16 21.74 4.11 24.94
CA LEU A 16 21.00 3.13 24.15
C LEU A 16 19.68 2.81 24.86
N VAL A 17 18.57 2.96 24.15
CA VAL A 17 17.24 2.60 24.64
C VAL A 17 16.85 1.23 24.10
N VAL A 18 16.70 0.26 25.00
CA VAL A 18 16.23 -1.07 24.68
C VAL A 18 14.83 -1.25 25.26
N ALA A 19 13.85 -1.44 24.40
CA ALA A 19 12.50 -1.79 24.81
C ALA A 19 12.38 -3.31 24.98
N ILE A 20 11.76 -3.71 26.08
CA ILE A 20 11.42 -5.10 26.35
C ILE A 20 9.96 -5.30 26.01
N ASP A 21 9.70 -6.20 25.07
CA ASP A 21 8.44 -6.55 24.42
C ASP A 21 7.94 -5.45 23.47
N THR A 22 7.61 -4.27 23.96
CA THR A 22 7.16 -3.13 23.16
C THR A 22 7.67 -1.82 23.75
N PRO A 23 7.89 -0.76 22.94
CA PRO A 23 8.20 0.56 23.45
C PRO A 23 7.08 1.11 24.35
N SER A 24 7.45 1.81 25.43
CA SER A 24 6.47 2.41 26.31
C SER A 24 5.69 3.52 25.63
N GLY A 25 4.36 3.49 25.80
CA GLY A 25 3.44 4.52 25.29
C GLY A 25 2.88 4.26 23.89
N VAL A 26 3.23 3.12 23.24
CA VAL A 26 2.65 2.74 21.95
C VAL A 26 1.35 1.94 22.12
N GLY A 27 0.44 2.06 21.17
CA GLY A 27 -0.75 1.21 21.06
C GLY A 27 -0.37 -0.15 20.50
N VAL A 28 -0.31 -1.16 21.37
CA VAL A 28 0.25 -2.49 21.04
C VAL A 28 -0.54 -3.19 19.93
N ASN A 29 -1.87 -3.08 19.95
CA ASN A 29 -2.76 -3.85 19.07
C ASN A 29 -3.13 -3.11 17.77
N ASP A 30 -2.92 -1.80 17.71
CA ASP A 30 -3.38 -0.97 16.60
C ASP A 30 -2.28 -0.10 15.97
N GLY A 31 -1.06 -0.13 16.55
CA GLY A 31 0.04 0.68 16.07
C GLY A 31 -0.13 2.18 16.30
N SER A 32 -1.04 2.62 17.14
CA SER A 32 -1.28 4.02 17.46
C SER A 32 -0.20 4.62 18.36
N LEU A 33 -0.14 5.95 18.41
CA LEU A 33 0.62 6.72 19.41
C LEU A 33 -0.36 7.61 20.18
N PRO A 34 -1.04 7.05 21.20
CA PRO A 34 -2.13 7.76 21.88
C PRO A 34 -1.67 8.91 22.78
N GLY A 35 -0.39 9.00 23.07
CA GLY A 35 0.19 10.04 23.93
C GLY A 35 1.72 10.05 23.88
N PRO A 36 2.38 10.54 24.93
CA PRO A 36 3.84 10.48 25.03
C PRO A 36 4.33 9.04 24.95
N TYR A 37 5.39 8.81 24.21
CA TYR A 37 6.02 7.51 24.05
C TYR A 37 7.54 7.61 24.10
N ILE A 38 8.22 6.50 24.36
CA ILE A 38 9.69 6.41 24.39
C ILE A 38 10.14 5.59 23.18
N PRO A 39 10.75 6.22 22.15
CA PRO A 39 11.29 5.47 21.03
C PRO A 39 12.49 4.64 21.49
N ALA A 40 12.56 3.40 20.99
CA ALA A 40 13.66 2.48 21.25
C ALA A 40 14.67 2.48 20.09
N ASP A 41 15.93 2.21 20.38
CA ASP A 41 16.94 1.87 19.39
C ASP A 41 16.84 0.37 19.02
N VAL A 42 16.45 -0.45 20.00
CA VAL A 42 16.21 -1.89 19.82
C VAL A 42 14.97 -2.28 20.60
N THR A 43 14.09 -3.07 19.99
CA THR A 43 12.98 -3.72 20.69
C THR A 43 13.17 -5.23 20.63
N VAL A 44 13.20 -5.87 21.80
CA VAL A 44 13.23 -7.32 21.94
C VAL A 44 11.81 -7.76 22.29
N THR A 45 11.10 -8.34 21.33
CA THR A 45 9.74 -8.83 21.51
C THR A 45 9.70 -10.34 21.68
N PHE A 46 8.65 -10.89 22.29
CA PHE A 46 8.60 -12.28 22.72
C PHE A 46 7.41 -13.03 22.15
N GLY A 47 7.62 -14.30 21.79
CA GLY A 47 6.62 -15.24 21.32
C GLY A 47 6.10 -14.94 19.92
N ALA A 48 5.47 -13.79 19.73
CA ALA A 48 4.96 -13.34 18.43
C ALA A 48 5.18 -11.84 18.23
N MET A 49 5.27 -11.43 16.97
CA MET A 49 5.30 -10.01 16.61
C MET A 49 3.94 -9.37 16.93
N LYS A 50 3.96 -8.22 17.58
CA LYS A 50 2.76 -7.44 17.88
C LYS A 50 2.47 -6.46 16.76
N PRO A 51 1.20 -6.08 16.53
CA PRO A 51 0.85 -5.08 15.50
C PRO A 51 1.64 -3.78 15.57
N CYS A 52 1.93 -3.26 16.75
CA CYS A 52 2.72 -2.05 16.92
C CYS A 52 4.14 -2.13 16.34
N ALA A 53 4.70 -3.32 16.21
CA ALA A 53 6.02 -3.52 15.63
C ALA A 53 6.02 -3.36 14.09
N MET A 54 4.86 -3.50 13.45
CA MET A 54 4.70 -3.54 11.99
C MET A 54 3.84 -2.38 11.46
N VAL A 55 2.87 -1.91 12.25
CA VAL A 55 1.89 -0.91 11.83
C VAL A 55 2.34 0.50 12.24
N PRO A 56 2.50 1.45 11.29
CA PRO A 56 2.72 2.85 11.59
C PRO A 56 1.53 3.49 12.34
N PRO A 57 1.77 4.52 13.17
CA PRO A 57 3.06 5.17 13.43
C PRO A 57 3.94 4.50 14.49
N ALA A 58 3.42 3.56 15.31
CA ALA A 58 4.16 2.94 16.40
C ALA A 58 5.41 2.17 15.94
N SER A 59 5.37 1.56 14.75
CA SER A 59 6.52 0.83 14.19
C SER A 59 7.78 1.71 14.05
N TYR A 60 7.61 3.01 13.85
CA TYR A 60 8.75 3.94 13.82
C TYR A 60 9.41 4.15 15.17
N ALA A 61 8.75 3.80 16.28
CA ALA A 61 9.28 3.86 17.62
C ALA A 61 10.00 2.58 18.05
N CYS A 62 9.89 1.49 17.29
CA CYS A 62 10.42 0.17 17.69
C CYS A 62 11.92 0.00 17.42
N GLY A 63 12.54 0.81 16.57
CA GLY A 63 13.94 0.63 16.18
C GLY A 63 14.21 -0.74 15.54
N ARG A 64 15.35 -1.34 15.84
CA ARG A 64 15.67 -2.68 15.37
C ARG A 64 14.90 -3.73 16.17
N LEU A 65 14.09 -4.53 15.48
CA LEU A 65 13.31 -5.60 16.08
C LEU A 65 14.09 -6.90 16.20
N THR A 66 13.90 -7.56 17.33
CA THR A 66 14.40 -8.92 17.59
C THR A 66 13.27 -9.73 18.22
N LEU A 67 12.81 -10.77 17.53
CA LEU A 67 11.84 -11.72 18.09
C LEU A 67 12.59 -12.83 18.83
N VAL A 68 12.19 -13.08 20.07
CA VAL A 68 12.61 -14.25 20.85
C VAL A 68 11.44 -15.22 20.87
N ASP A 69 11.57 -16.30 20.14
CA ASP A 69 10.55 -17.35 20.07
C ASP A 69 10.66 -18.23 21.35
N PHE A 70 9.53 -18.40 22.02
CA PHE A 70 9.40 -19.29 23.18
C PHE A 70 8.73 -20.62 22.82
N GLY A 71 8.47 -20.88 21.54
CA GLY A 71 7.78 -22.07 21.07
C GLY A 71 6.30 -22.09 21.44
N PHE A 72 5.64 -20.92 21.47
CA PHE A 72 4.19 -20.88 21.60
C PHE A 72 3.55 -21.46 20.35
N ASP A 73 2.55 -22.33 20.55
CA ASP A 73 1.71 -22.78 19.46
C ASP A 73 0.71 -21.64 19.11
N ILE A 74 0.94 -21.03 17.95
CA ILE A 74 0.12 -19.93 17.42
C ILE A 74 -0.47 -20.28 16.05
N ASP A 75 -0.35 -21.53 15.59
CA ASP A 75 -0.78 -21.94 14.26
C ASP A 75 -2.28 -21.75 14.03
N ASP A 76 -3.09 -21.88 15.09
CA ASP A 76 -4.53 -21.62 15.03
C ASP A 76 -4.91 -20.14 15.18
N CYS A 77 -3.94 -19.25 15.36
CA CYS A 77 -4.20 -17.82 15.50
C CYS A 77 -4.32 -17.15 14.13
N VAL A 78 -5.41 -16.40 13.92
CA VAL A 78 -5.53 -15.54 12.72
C VAL A 78 -4.65 -14.31 12.92
N PRO A 79 -3.64 -14.08 12.07
CA PRO A 79 -2.78 -12.90 12.18
C PRO A 79 -3.57 -11.63 11.88
N ALA A 80 -3.31 -10.55 12.63
CA ALA A 80 -3.88 -9.23 12.38
C ALA A 80 -3.27 -8.56 11.12
N ALA A 81 -2.03 -8.92 10.78
CA ALA A 81 -1.32 -8.48 9.59
C ALA A 81 -0.22 -9.50 9.25
N GLU A 82 0.07 -9.62 7.97
CA GLU A 82 1.16 -10.43 7.46
C GLU A 82 2.17 -9.54 6.73
N MET A 83 3.45 -9.80 6.95
CA MET A 83 4.50 -9.10 6.22
C MET A 83 4.82 -9.86 4.94
N THR A 84 4.75 -9.18 3.81
CA THR A 84 5.14 -9.76 2.53
C THR A 84 6.65 -10.01 2.52
N ASP A 85 7.03 -11.22 2.22
CA ASP A 85 8.42 -11.64 2.02
C ASP A 85 8.71 -11.96 0.54
N GLY A 86 9.92 -12.43 0.26
CA GLY A 86 10.33 -12.79 -1.09
C GLY A 86 9.55 -13.96 -1.68
N ASP A 87 9.15 -14.92 -0.86
CA ASP A 87 8.41 -16.10 -1.29
C ASP A 87 6.98 -15.71 -1.65
N PHE A 88 6.31 -14.91 -0.82
CA PHE A 88 4.98 -14.35 -1.13
C PHE A 88 4.98 -13.55 -2.45
N VAL A 89 6.02 -12.72 -2.66
CA VAL A 89 6.14 -11.95 -3.91
C VAL A 89 6.32 -12.87 -5.10
N THR A 90 7.15 -13.90 -4.99
CA THR A 90 7.41 -14.88 -6.05
C THR A 90 6.14 -15.64 -6.43
N ASP A 91 5.35 -16.08 -5.45
CA ASP A 91 4.10 -16.79 -5.67
C ASP A 91 2.99 -15.89 -6.23
N SER A 92 3.03 -14.60 -5.89
CA SER A 92 2.06 -13.61 -6.37
C SER A 92 2.33 -13.11 -7.79
N ILE A 93 3.59 -13.14 -8.26
CA ILE A 93 3.98 -12.67 -9.59
C ILE A 93 3.97 -13.81 -10.58
N ARG A 94 2.88 -13.92 -11.34
CA ARG A 94 2.80 -14.88 -12.44
C ARG A 94 3.65 -14.43 -13.63
N LEU A 95 4.61 -15.26 -14.03
CA LEU A 95 5.41 -15.02 -15.24
C LEU A 95 4.57 -15.20 -16.51
N PRO A 96 4.83 -14.41 -17.59
CA PRO A 96 4.14 -14.55 -18.87
C PRO A 96 4.35 -15.94 -19.47
N GLN A 97 3.29 -16.47 -20.07
CA GLN A 97 3.34 -17.72 -20.83
C GLN A 97 3.06 -17.47 -22.31
N LEU A 98 3.45 -18.38 -23.20
CA LEU A 98 3.26 -18.26 -24.64
C LEU A 98 1.77 -18.11 -25.04
N SER A 99 0.86 -18.67 -24.26
CA SER A 99 -0.58 -18.59 -24.46
C SER A 99 -1.21 -17.30 -23.93
N ASP A 100 -0.44 -16.45 -23.25
CA ASP A 100 -0.99 -15.26 -22.61
C ASP A 100 -1.29 -14.15 -23.63
N GLY A 101 -2.47 -13.57 -23.47
CA GLY A 101 -2.86 -12.32 -24.09
C GLY A 101 -2.90 -11.17 -23.08
N LYS A 102 -3.07 -9.98 -23.59
CA LYS A 102 -3.14 -8.75 -22.78
C LYS A 102 -4.24 -8.77 -21.70
N TYR A 103 -5.29 -9.54 -21.90
CA TYR A 103 -6.40 -9.64 -20.96
C TYR A 103 -6.27 -10.81 -19.97
N SER A 104 -5.56 -11.88 -20.32
CA SER A 104 -5.37 -13.03 -19.43
C SER A 104 -4.44 -12.72 -18.27
N ARG A 105 -3.52 -11.76 -18.46
CA ARG A 105 -2.60 -11.26 -17.43
C ARG A 105 -3.18 -10.10 -16.60
N GLY A 106 -4.43 -9.71 -16.88
CA GLY A 106 -5.12 -8.65 -16.20
C GLY A 106 -4.84 -7.24 -16.74
N VAL A 107 -5.81 -6.37 -16.55
CA VAL A 107 -5.74 -4.95 -16.90
C VAL A 107 -5.85 -4.14 -15.62
N VAL A 108 -4.86 -3.31 -15.35
CA VAL A 108 -4.89 -2.34 -14.26
C VAL A 108 -5.31 -0.97 -14.80
N GLY A 109 -6.29 -0.36 -14.13
CA GLY A 109 -6.72 1.00 -14.37
C GLY A 109 -6.07 1.96 -13.37
N LEU A 110 -5.61 3.09 -13.84
CA LEU A 110 -4.95 4.09 -13.01
C LEU A 110 -5.72 5.41 -13.06
N VAL A 111 -6.06 5.93 -11.88
CA VAL A 111 -6.58 7.30 -11.70
C VAL A 111 -5.64 8.01 -10.71
N THR A 112 -4.49 8.41 -11.23
CA THR A 112 -3.37 8.97 -10.47
C THR A 112 -2.82 10.20 -11.18
N GLY A 113 -2.02 10.98 -10.48
CA GLY A 113 -1.49 12.24 -10.97
C GLY A 113 -2.58 13.32 -11.13
N SER A 114 -2.19 14.47 -11.58
CA SER A 114 -3.05 15.62 -11.87
C SER A 114 -2.34 16.55 -12.86
N ALA A 115 -3.00 17.62 -13.29
CA ALA A 115 -2.34 18.66 -14.08
C ALA A 115 -1.16 19.29 -13.31
N ARG A 116 -1.27 19.39 -11.98
CA ARG A 116 -0.23 19.91 -11.08
C ARG A 116 0.86 18.88 -10.78
N TYR A 117 0.50 17.61 -10.61
CA TYR A 117 1.42 16.52 -10.25
C TYR A 117 1.41 15.37 -11.27
N PRO A 118 1.72 15.66 -12.55
CA PRO A 118 1.61 14.63 -13.60
C PRO A 118 2.65 13.51 -13.43
N GLY A 119 3.75 13.77 -12.73
CA GLY A 119 4.78 12.76 -12.44
C GLY A 119 4.27 11.57 -11.65
N ALA A 120 3.27 11.74 -10.78
CA ALA A 120 2.66 10.64 -10.06
C ALA A 120 1.96 9.64 -10.99
N ALA A 121 1.37 10.12 -12.09
CA ALA A 121 0.80 9.26 -13.13
C ALA A 121 1.88 8.40 -13.81
N VAL A 122 3.02 9.03 -14.17
CA VAL A 122 4.14 8.33 -14.80
C VAL A 122 4.72 7.26 -13.89
N LEU A 123 4.94 7.58 -12.62
CA LEU A 123 5.46 6.64 -11.62
C LEU A 123 4.50 5.45 -11.44
N SER A 124 3.21 5.71 -11.27
CA SER A 124 2.19 4.67 -11.12
C SER A 124 2.09 3.78 -12.37
N ALA A 125 2.07 4.37 -13.57
CA ALA A 125 1.97 3.63 -14.82
C ALA A 125 3.19 2.75 -15.06
N THR A 126 4.39 3.30 -14.82
CA THR A 126 5.64 2.54 -14.96
C THR A 126 5.73 1.40 -13.94
N ALA A 127 5.33 1.64 -12.69
CA ALA A 127 5.31 0.61 -11.66
C ALA A 127 4.34 -0.51 -12.03
N ALA A 128 3.12 -0.18 -12.48
CA ALA A 128 2.13 -1.16 -12.92
C ALA A 128 2.62 -2.03 -14.08
N ALA A 129 3.25 -1.42 -15.08
CA ALA A 129 3.83 -2.16 -16.20
C ALA A 129 4.96 -3.10 -15.75
N ARG A 130 5.83 -2.64 -14.83
CA ARG A 130 6.93 -3.45 -14.28
C ARG A 130 6.45 -4.56 -13.36
N ALA A 131 5.28 -4.42 -12.75
CA ALA A 131 4.63 -5.49 -11.97
C ALA A 131 4.03 -6.60 -12.84
N ASN A 132 4.35 -6.62 -14.13
CA ASN A 132 3.98 -7.67 -15.07
C ASN A 132 2.47 -7.76 -15.38
N THR A 133 1.74 -6.65 -15.27
CA THR A 133 0.33 -6.59 -15.70
C THR A 133 0.21 -6.75 -17.22
N GLY A 134 -0.91 -7.30 -17.70
CA GLY A 134 -1.14 -7.50 -19.14
C GLY A 134 -1.37 -6.21 -19.91
N MET A 135 -1.96 -5.20 -19.24
CA MET A 135 -2.21 -3.88 -19.82
C MET A 135 -2.36 -2.83 -18.73
N VAL A 136 -1.84 -1.66 -18.99
CA VAL A 136 -2.06 -0.46 -18.17
C VAL A 136 -3.04 0.45 -18.88
N ARG A 137 -4.14 0.82 -18.21
CA ARG A 137 -5.07 1.87 -18.64
C ARG A 137 -4.92 3.09 -17.75
N TYR A 138 -4.83 4.26 -18.37
CA TYR A 138 -4.70 5.51 -17.64
C TYR A 138 -5.90 6.43 -17.90
N LEU A 139 -6.45 6.97 -16.82
CA LEU A 139 -7.50 7.99 -16.81
C LEU A 139 -7.03 9.20 -16.00
N GLY A 140 -6.91 10.33 -16.66
CA GLY A 140 -6.48 11.57 -16.01
C GLY A 140 -6.44 12.74 -16.98
N PRO A 141 -5.94 13.93 -16.57
CA PRO A 141 -5.89 15.10 -17.41
C PRO A 141 -4.88 14.94 -18.55
N GLN A 142 -5.10 15.70 -19.63
CA GLN A 142 -4.33 15.59 -20.89
C GLN A 142 -2.81 15.67 -20.64
N ARG A 143 -2.35 16.62 -19.82
CA ARG A 143 -0.92 16.77 -19.51
C ARG A 143 -0.30 15.48 -18.93
N ALA A 144 -1.01 14.81 -18.03
CA ALA A 144 -0.53 13.56 -17.47
C ALA A 144 -0.61 12.40 -18.47
N GLN A 145 -1.65 12.37 -19.35
CA GLN A 145 -1.74 11.40 -20.44
C GLN A 145 -0.53 11.48 -21.37
N ASP A 146 -0.17 12.69 -21.79
CA ASP A 146 0.97 12.92 -22.69
C ASP A 146 2.28 12.44 -22.07
N MET A 147 2.50 12.71 -20.79
CA MET A 147 3.69 12.26 -20.07
C MET A 147 3.70 10.73 -19.85
N VAL A 148 2.56 10.13 -19.57
CA VAL A 148 2.45 8.67 -19.47
C VAL A 148 2.78 8.03 -20.80
N LEU A 149 2.18 8.48 -21.91
CA LEU A 149 2.46 7.93 -23.25
C LEU A 149 3.91 8.15 -23.68
N SER A 150 4.53 9.27 -23.29
CA SER A 150 5.95 9.51 -23.56
C SER A 150 6.86 8.52 -22.84
N SER A 151 6.47 8.08 -21.64
CA SER A 151 7.28 7.18 -20.78
C SER A 151 6.92 5.72 -20.95
N LEU A 152 5.66 5.42 -21.30
CA LEU A 152 5.08 4.09 -21.44
C LEU A 152 4.16 4.08 -22.67
N PRO A 153 4.70 3.96 -23.89
CA PRO A 153 3.92 4.04 -25.12
C PRO A 153 2.84 2.98 -25.25
N GLU A 154 2.99 1.84 -24.60
CA GLU A 154 2.01 0.75 -24.55
C GLU A 154 0.82 1.02 -23.63
N ALA A 155 0.82 2.09 -22.85
CA ALA A 155 -0.32 2.45 -22.02
C ALA A 155 -1.53 2.83 -22.88
N VAL A 156 -2.72 2.41 -22.46
CA VAL A 156 -3.96 2.73 -23.13
C VAL A 156 -4.71 3.82 -22.40
N ILE A 157 -4.97 4.93 -23.07
CA ILE A 157 -5.70 6.05 -22.49
C ILE A 157 -7.21 5.80 -22.58
N GLY A 158 -7.92 6.15 -21.51
CA GLY A 158 -9.38 6.17 -21.47
C GLY A 158 -10.02 4.92 -20.89
N LYS A 159 -11.35 4.96 -20.83
CA LYS A 159 -12.20 3.92 -20.22
C LYS A 159 -12.13 2.60 -20.98
N GLY A 160 -12.42 1.50 -20.29
CA GLY A 160 -12.49 0.16 -20.86
C GLY A 160 -12.50 -0.91 -19.77
N ARG A 161 -12.35 -2.17 -20.18
CA ARG A 161 -12.31 -3.27 -19.23
C ARG A 161 -11.07 -3.16 -18.33
N VAL A 162 -11.28 -3.25 -17.02
CA VAL A 162 -10.26 -3.18 -15.95
C VAL A 162 -10.64 -4.20 -14.90
N GLN A 163 -9.66 -4.93 -14.37
CA GLN A 163 -9.85 -5.88 -13.27
C GLN A 163 -9.42 -5.31 -11.90
N SER A 164 -8.48 -4.38 -11.89
CA SER A 164 -8.02 -3.74 -10.65
C SER A 164 -7.74 -2.26 -10.87
N TRP A 165 -7.88 -1.46 -9.82
CA TRP A 165 -7.69 -0.03 -9.89
C TRP A 165 -6.65 0.43 -8.87
N VAL A 166 -5.77 1.33 -9.32
CA VAL A 166 -4.89 2.12 -8.46
C VAL A 166 -5.32 3.58 -8.55
N VAL A 167 -5.68 4.16 -7.42
CA VAL A 167 -6.27 5.50 -7.38
C VAL A 167 -5.63 6.36 -6.30
N GLY A 168 -5.62 7.68 -6.48
CA GLY A 168 -5.37 8.66 -5.43
C GLY A 168 -4.00 9.32 -5.46
N SER A 169 -2.91 8.63 -5.83
CA SER A 169 -1.57 9.23 -5.83
C SER A 169 -1.49 10.45 -6.75
N GLY A 170 -1.07 11.59 -6.22
CA GLY A 170 -0.96 12.85 -6.96
C GLY A 170 -2.30 13.51 -7.34
N VAL A 171 -3.41 13.02 -6.80
CA VAL A 171 -4.72 13.67 -6.90
C VAL A 171 -4.85 14.65 -5.75
N PRO A 172 -5.11 15.95 -6.00
CA PRO A 172 -5.21 16.96 -4.95
C PRO A 172 -6.37 16.70 -3.99
N THR A 173 -6.16 17.05 -2.72
CA THR A 173 -7.22 17.08 -1.71
C THR A 173 -8.05 18.36 -1.83
N GLY A 174 -9.33 18.33 -1.40
CA GLY A 174 -10.21 19.51 -1.47
C GLY A 174 -9.64 20.71 -0.72
N GLY A 175 -9.58 21.88 -1.40
CA GLY A 175 -8.99 23.11 -0.90
C GLY A 175 -7.85 23.66 -1.77
N ASP A 176 -7.28 22.87 -2.65
CA ASP A 176 -6.35 23.34 -3.68
C ASP A 176 -7.12 23.98 -4.85
N GLU A 177 -6.72 25.19 -5.23
CA GLU A 177 -7.40 26.08 -6.18
C GLU A 177 -7.44 25.62 -7.66
N ALA A 178 -7.19 24.36 -7.96
CA ALA A 178 -7.14 23.90 -9.33
C ALA A 178 -8.45 23.22 -9.74
N ALA A 179 -9.33 23.95 -10.40
CA ALA A 179 -10.57 23.46 -10.99
C ALA A 179 -10.42 22.26 -11.95
N ASP A 180 -9.22 22.01 -12.49
CA ASP A 180 -8.88 20.88 -13.36
C ASP A 180 -8.72 19.54 -12.61
N THR A 181 -8.84 19.54 -11.30
CA THR A 181 -8.58 18.36 -10.46
C THR A 181 -9.83 17.58 -10.12
N ASP A 182 -10.98 18.14 -10.38
CA ASP A 182 -12.27 17.54 -10.00
C ASP A 182 -12.60 16.29 -10.81
N ILE A 183 -12.16 16.19 -12.08
CA ILE A 183 -12.43 15.04 -12.93
C ILE A 183 -11.89 13.74 -12.31
N GLN A 184 -10.72 13.76 -11.68
CA GLN A 184 -10.14 12.56 -11.07
C GLN A 184 -10.83 12.19 -9.78
N ARG A 185 -11.15 13.18 -8.95
CA ARG A 185 -11.94 12.94 -7.72
C ARG A 185 -13.32 12.42 -8.04
N GLU A 186 -13.99 12.98 -9.04
CA GLU A 186 -15.28 12.49 -9.53
C GLU A 186 -15.17 11.07 -10.06
N THR A 187 -14.14 10.78 -10.85
CA THR A 187 -13.88 9.43 -11.38
C THR A 187 -13.64 8.43 -10.25
N ILE A 188 -12.80 8.75 -9.26
CA ILE A 188 -12.54 7.90 -8.09
C ILE A 188 -13.84 7.69 -7.30
N THR A 189 -14.62 8.76 -7.07
CA THR A 189 -15.89 8.67 -6.35
C THR A 189 -16.89 7.78 -7.09
N ALA A 190 -16.95 7.89 -8.42
CA ALA A 190 -17.83 7.06 -9.24
C ALA A 190 -17.40 5.58 -9.20
N LEU A 191 -16.10 5.28 -9.25
CA LEU A 191 -15.57 3.94 -9.11
C LEU A 191 -15.91 3.32 -7.75
N LEU A 192 -15.67 4.04 -6.67
CA LEU A 192 -16.00 3.56 -5.32
C LEU A 192 -17.49 3.29 -5.15
N LYS A 193 -18.36 4.17 -5.67
CA LYS A 193 -19.82 3.95 -5.65
C LYS A 193 -20.22 2.73 -6.48
N HIS A 194 -19.60 2.52 -7.63
CA HIS A 194 -19.89 1.38 -8.49
C HIS A 194 -19.59 0.04 -7.79
N TYR A 195 -18.41 -0.08 -7.17
CA TYR A 195 -18.03 -1.29 -6.46
C TYR A 195 -18.83 -1.49 -5.16
N ALA A 196 -19.12 -0.44 -4.41
CA ALA A 196 -19.97 -0.55 -3.22
C ALA A 196 -21.41 -0.98 -3.53
N LEU A 197 -21.92 -0.72 -4.73
CA LEU A 197 -23.22 -1.22 -5.18
C LEU A 197 -23.17 -2.69 -5.58
N GLN A 198 -22.05 -3.16 -6.15
CA GLN A 198 -21.89 -4.56 -6.52
C GLN A 198 -21.82 -5.48 -5.29
N GLU A 199 -21.13 -5.08 -4.24
CA GLU A 199 -21.10 -5.84 -2.97
C GLU A 199 -22.52 -6.04 -2.37
N LYS A 200 -23.35 -5.00 -2.42
CA LYS A 200 -24.72 -5.08 -1.89
C LYS A 200 -25.63 -6.00 -2.72
N THR A 201 -25.41 -6.11 -4.01
CA THR A 201 -26.18 -7.01 -4.88
C THR A 201 -25.68 -8.45 -4.79
N GLY A 202 -24.37 -8.71 -4.68
CA GLY A 202 -23.81 -10.04 -4.49
C GLY A 202 -24.24 -10.69 -3.16
N SER A 203 -24.27 -9.94 -2.08
CA SER A 203 -24.74 -10.42 -0.77
C SER A 203 -26.22 -10.82 -0.71
N ASN A 204 -27.04 -10.33 -1.65
CA ASN A 204 -28.46 -10.70 -1.72
C ASN A 204 -28.73 -11.96 -2.55
N ASP A 205 -27.82 -12.35 -3.42
CA ASP A 205 -27.97 -13.57 -4.23
C ASP A 205 -27.52 -14.83 -3.46
N ASP A 206 -26.52 -14.71 -2.58
CA ASP A 206 -26.11 -15.81 -1.71
C ASP A 206 -27.20 -16.17 -0.68
N ALA A 207 -27.94 -15.20 -0.17
CA ALA A 207 -29.05 -15.42 0.76
C ALA A 207 -30.30 -16.07 0.13
N ARG A 208 -30.42 -16.11 -1.18
CA ARG A 208 -31.54 -16.76 -1.91
C ARG A 208 -31.26 -18.21 -2.32
N ASN A 209 -30.01 -18.63 -2.27
CA ASN A 209 -29.62 -20.02 -2.61
C ASN A 209 -29.55 -20.95 -1.38
N GLU A 210 -29.76 -20.45 -0.17
CA GLU A 210 -29.80 -21.23 1.08
C GLU A 210 -31.22 -21.45 1.64
N SER A 211 -32.28 -21.22 0.86
CA SER A 211 -33.68 -21.43 1.29
C SER A 211 -34.41 -22.48 0.46
#